data_078a3ad4c03459cb9c5f54fb11d1c512
#
_entry.id   078a3ad4c03459cb9c5f54fb11d1c512
#
_cell.length_a   1.000
_cell.length_b   1.000
_cell.length_c   1.000
_cell.angle_alpha   90.00
_cell.angle_beta   90.00
_cell.angle_gamma   90.00
#
_symmetry.space_group_name_H-M   'P 1'
#
loop_
_entity.id
_entity.type
_entity.pdbx_description
1 polymer ?
#
loop_
_entity_poly.entity_id
_entity_poly.type
_entity_poly.pdbx_seq_one_letter_code
_entity_poly.pdbx_strand_id
1 'polypeptide(L)'
;MVDNNNFSQEINEEIAAFLEKRKKSLLKYKVKEENKLIDVLMSLTKTELDDIRINLGVGGTSSLKKQELADALAGAILNFAPNWLANIENEQYELLNKIVQSETCIKGDIITPSQVDYLSSIGIVFSGSKDKEHYLFIPEELKEIFKNINNKSFKKKVLLNNETVRLATGILFYYGYLDYEQLYEMVTRIINKKEISLERFVGVLINGSCWQDEIITLEIGAQHINVVNPEELIETQLEWSKEEFRPLSYEEIYQAGQPGYVVKNQQYLQMEKFLAEKLNVSIEEVNGFMQDIIIMIMNEETSAFIFDYMQDMIAIPNQKIAKQLSLLLLELYNSVNIFKLKGYTLNELDKMMGKTAKGLVVSKARGKDNVIRVSFGEKTLGRNEPCPCGSGKKYKKCCMIIKE
;
A
#
# COMPACT_ATOMS: atom_id res chain seq x y z
N MET A 1 -4.16 37.62 1.21
CA MET A 1 -4.83 36.57 0.43
C MET A 1 -3.84 36.12 -0.64
N VAL A 2 -3.14 35.03 -0.43
CA VAL A 2 -2.27 34.45 -1.46
C VAL A 2 -3.18 33.85 -2.51
N ASP A 3 -2.91 34.18 -3.78
CA ASP A 3 -3.75 33.82 -4.92
C ASP A 3 -3.71 32.29 -5.14
N ASN A 4 -4.60 31.53 -4.49
CA ASN A 4 -4.71 30.08 -4.61
C ASN A 4 -4.93 29.62 -6.07
N ASN A 5 -5.45 30.49 -6.93
CA ASN A 5 -5.64 30.18 -8.36
C ASN A 5 -4.32 30.13 -9.13
N ASN A 6 -3.36 31.00 -8.83
CA ASN A 6 -2.04 31.00 -9.50
C ASN A 6 -1.24 29.74 -9.11
N PHE A 7 -1.24 29.34 -7.84
CA PHE A 7 -0.53 28.17 -7.36
C PHE A 7 -1.05 26.86 -7.98
N SER A 8 -2.36 26.72 -8.09
CA SER A 8 -2.98 25.56 -8.76
C SER A 8 -2.68 25.52 -10.26
N GLN A 9 -2.57 26.68 -10.90
CA GLN A 9 -2.26 26.77 -12.33
C GLN A 9 -0.79 26.43 -12.61
N GLU A 10 0.15 26.90 -11.80
CA GLU A 10 1.58 26.56 -11.90
C GLU A 10 1.81 25.06 -11.70
N ILE A 11 1.18 24.44 -10.70
CA ILE A 11 1.25 22.99 -10.48
C ILE A 11 0.73 22.21 -11.69
N ASN A 12 -0.41 22.63 -12.26
CA ASN A 12 -0.99 21.93 -13.41
C ASN A 12 -0.07 22.06 -14.65
N GLU A 13 0.60 23.19 -14.86
CA GLU A 13 1.56 23.40 -15.95
C GLU A 13 2.82 22.54 -15.74
N GLU A 14 3.34 22.42 -14.52
CA GLU A 14 4.47 21.55 -14.21
C GLU A 14 4.12 20.06 -14.42
N ILE A 15 2.94 19.62 -13.97
CA ILE A 15 2.44 18.26 -14.19
C ILE A 15 2.30 17.98 -15.70
N ALA A 16 1.71 18.91 -16.46
CA ALA A 16 1.56 18.77 -17.91
C ALA A 16 2.92 18.68 -18.62
N ALA A 17 3.88 19.51 -18.24
CA ALA A 17 5.24 19.48 -18.77
C ALA A 17 5.96 18.16 -18.44
N PHE A 18 5.79 17.65 -17.21
CA PHE A 18 6.32 16.36 -16.79
C PHE A 18 5.73 15.20 -17.61
N LEU A 19 4.41 15.16 -17.77
CA LEU A 19 3.72 14.14 -18.56
C LEU A 19 4.14 14.15 -20.04
N GLU A 20 4.30 15.34 -20.61
CA GLU A 20 4.76 15.49 -22.00
C GLU A 20 6.21 15.02 -22.18
N LYS A 21 7.10 15.35 -21.22
CA LYS A 21 8.49 14.87 -21.20
C LYS A 21 8.55 13.34 -21.09
N ARG A 22 7.73 12.78 -20.19
CA ARG A 22 7.59 11.31 -20.02
C ARG A 22 7.13 10.65 -21.30
N LYS A 23 6.06 11.17 -21.92
CA LYS A 23 5.54 10.64 -23.19
C LYS A 23 6.62 10.64 -24.28
N LYS A 24 7.43 11.70 -24.38
CA LYS A 24 8.55 11.76 -25.33
C LYS A 24 9.61 10.69 -25.04
N SER A 25 9.92 10.43 -23.77
CA SER A 25 10.85 9.36 -23.38
C SER A 25 10.33 7.99 -23.78
N LEU A 26 9.06 7.67 -23.46
CA LEU A 26 8.44 6.39 -23.79
C LEU A 26 8.38 6.10 -25.30
N LEU A 27 8.30 7.14 -26.13
CA LEU A 27 8.20 7.02 -27.60
C LEU A 27 9.55 7.11 -28.32
N LYS A 28 10.67 7.25 -27.59
CA LYS A 28 11.99 7.53 -28.16
C LYS A 28 12.53 6.38 -29.01
N TYR A 29 12.39 5.15 -28.54
CA TYR A 29 12.84 3.97 -29.28
C TYR A 29 11.83 3.61 -30.36
N LYS A 30 12.29 3.38 -31.60
CA LYS A 30 11.44 2.85 -32.66
C LYS A 30 11.48 1.33 -32.63
N VAL A 31 10.36 0.71 -32.32
CA VAL A 31 10.22 -0.74 -32.27
C VAL A 31 10.49 -1.33 -33.66
N LYS A 32 11.41 -2.27 -33.72
CA LYS A 32 11.81 -2.99 -34.93
C LYS A 32 11.15 -4.39 -34.95
N GLU A 33 11.28 -5.12 -36.03
CA GLU A 33 10.90 -6.53 -36.10
C GLU A 33 11.76 -7.39 -35.14
N GLU A 34 13.07 -7.12 -35.09
CA GLU A 34 14.02 -7.70 -34.13
C GLU A 34 14.60 -6.57 -33.23
N ASN A 35 14.38 -6.67 -31.93
CA ASN A 35 14.86 -5.71 -30.94
C ASN A 35 15.97 -6.35 -30.11
N LYS A 36 17.22 -6.14 -30.48
CA LYS A 36 18.38 -6.64 -29.71
C LYS A 36 18.58 -5.83 -28.44
N LEU A 37 18.89 -6.48 -27.33
CA LEU A 37 19.06 -5.84 -26.01
C LEU A 37 20.09 -4.70 -26.08
N ILE A 38 21.24 -4.91 -26.72
CA ILE A 38 22.27 -3.88 -26.83
C ILE A 38 21.81 -2.65 -27.59
N ASP A 39 21.03 -2.80 -28.68
CA ASP A 39 20.49 -1.69 -29.46
C ASP A 39 19.52 -0.86 -28.62
N VAL A 40 18.70 -1.53 -27.81
CA VAL A 40 17.75 -0.89 -26.90
C VAL A 40 18.51 -0.10 -25.84
N LEU A 41 19.47 -0.70 -25.15
CA LEU A 41 20.30 -0.03 -24.14
C LEU A 41 21.05 1.17 -24.71
N MET A 42 21.58 1.06 -25.91
CA MET A 42 22.25 2.18 -26.59
C MET A 42 21.31 3.35 -26.95
N SER A 43 20.00 3.10 -27.04
CA SER A 43 19.00 4.15 -27.26
C SER A 43 18.67 4.96 -26.00
N LEU A 44 18.91 4.38 -24.83
CA LEU A 44 18.66 5.01 -23.53
C LEU A 44 19.65 6.15 -23.27
N THR A 45 19.29 7.04 -22.37
CA THR A 45 20.20 8.06 -21.83
C THR A 45 21.16 7.40 -20.83
N LYS A 46 22.26 8.12 -20.49
CA LYS A 46 23.17 7.63 -19.45
C LYS A 46 22.48 7.50 -18.10
N THR A 47 21.56 8.40 -17.77
CA THR A 47 20.76 8.33 -16.54
C THR A 47 19.90 7.07 -16.50
N GLU A 48 19.15 6.77 -17.58
CA GLU A 48 18.34 5.55 -17.65
C GLU A 48 19.19 4.27 -17.55
N LEU A 49 20.40 4.26 -18.10
CA LEU A 49 21.36 3.15 -17.91
C LEU A 49 21.89 3.08 -16.46
N ASP A 50 22.14 4.22 -15.82
CA ASP A 50 22.53 4.26 -14.40
C ASP A 50 21.41 3.78 -13.47
N ASP A 51 20.15 4.05 -13.78
CA ASP A 51 19.01 3.52 -13.05
C ASP A 51 18.97 1.98 -13.12
N ILE A 52 19.14 1.40 -14.31
CA ILE A 52 19.24 -0.06 -14.47
C ILE A 52 20.45 -0.60 -13.67
N ARG A 53 21.60 0.07 -13.74
CA ARG A 53 22.80 -0.29 -13.00
C ARG A 53 22.59 -0.37 -11.50
N ILE A 54 21.92 0.64 -10.94
CA ILE A 54 21.63 0.73 -9.50
C ILE A 54 20.65 -0.37 -9.09
N ASN A 55 19.58 -0.55 -9.83
CA ASN A 55 18.53 -1.54 -9.53
C ASN A 55 19.04 -2.99 -9.63
N LEU A 56 19.99 -3.25 -10.53
CA LEU A 56 20.63 -4.56 -10.63
C LEU A 56 21.84 -4.73 -9.71
N GLY A 57 22.21 -3.70 -8.94
CA GLY A 57 23.37 -3.76 -8.04
C GLY A 57 24.71 -3.92 -8.75
N VAL A 58 24.83 -3.44 -10.01
CA VAL A 58 26.07 -3.59 -10.80
C VAL A 58 27.12 -2.60 -10.33
N GLY A 59 28.10 -3.09 -9.55
CA GLY A 59 29.21 -2.29 -9.03
C GLY A 59 30.34 -2.09 -10.05
N GLY A 60 31.24 -1.10 -9.77
CA GLY A 60 32.47 -0.90 -10.53
C GLY A 60 32.31 -0.29 -11.93
N THR A 61 31.11 0.12 -12.32
CA THR A 61 30.77 0.57 -13.69
C THR A 61 30.43 2.05 -13.81
N SER A 62 30.46 2.83 -12.73
CA SER A 62 30.04 4.25 -12.70
C SER A 62 30.89 5.17 -13.58
N SER A 63 32.16 4.82 -13.80
CA SER A 63 33.09 5.59 -14.65
C SER A 63 33.07 5.20 -16.13
N LEU A 64 32.34 4.15 -16.51
CA LEU A 64 32.31 3.64 -17.87
C LEU A 64 31.64 4.65 -18.84
N LYS A 65 32.15 4.64 -20.08
CA LYS A 65 31.46 5.32 -21.18
C LYS A 65 30.15 4.61 -21.51
N LYS A 66 29.26 5.30 -22.21
CA LYS A 66 27.91 4.79 -22.50
C LYS A 66 27.92 3.42 -23.15
N GLN A 67 28.78 3.15 -24.14
CA GLN A 67 28.88 1.87 -24.81
C GLN A 67 29.32 0.77 -23.84
N GLU A 68 30.42 1.01 -23.10
CA GLU A 68 30.97 0.07 -22.13
C GLU A 68 29.97 -0.26 -21.02
N LEU A 69 29.21 0.75 -20.58
CA LEU A 69 28.14 0.57 -19.60
C LEU A 69 26.98 -0.27 -20.18
N ALA A 70 26.56 0.00 -21.41
CA ALA A 70 25.49 -0.76 -22.07
C ALA A 70 25.89 -2.23 -22.27
N ASP A 71 27.15 -2.51 -22.66
CA ASP A 71 27.67 -3.87 -22.82
C ASP A 71 27.69 -4.62 -21.47
N ALA A 72 28.15 -3.95 -20.40
CA ALA A 72 28.15 -4.53 -19.04
C ALA A 72 26.72 -4.82 -18.55
N LEU A 73 25.79 -3.90 -18.79
CA LEU A 73 24.40 -4.05 -18.40
C LEU A 73 23.69 -5.13 -19.21
N ALA A 74 23.97 -5.29 -20.50
CA ALA A 74 23.40 -6.38 -21.28
C ALA A 74 23.72 -7.74 -20.64
N GLY A 75 24.99 -7.98 -20.26
CA GLY A 75 25.38 -9.20 -19.55
C GLY A 75 24.71 -9.34 -18.18
N ALA A 76 24.61 -8.25 -17.41
CA ALA A 76 23.98 -8.26 -16.10
C ALA A 76 22.47 -8.57 -16.19
N ILE A 77 21.74 -7.97 -17.12
CA ILE A 77 20.33 -8.21 -17.35
C ILE A 77 20.05 -9.68 -17.70
N LEU A 78 20.84 -10.25 -18.62
CA LEU A 78 20.69 -11.66 -19.04
C LEU A 78 20.95 -12.63 -17.89
N ASN A 79 21.89 -12.31 -17.00
CA ASN A 79 22.15 -13.10 -15.79
C ASN A 79 21.05 -12.93 -14.72
N PHE A 80 20.48 -11.75 -14.59
CA PHE A 80 19.43 -11.43 -13.64
C PHE A 80 18.07 -12.02 -14.04
N ALA A 81 17.72 -12.00 -15.33
CA ALA A 81 16.40 -12.33 -15.83
C ALA A 81 15.88 -13.71 -15.39
N PRO A 82 16.64 -14.83 -15.38
CA PRO A 82 16.12 -16.12 -14.92
C PRO A 82 15.68 -16.11 -13.46
N ASN A 83 16.45 -15.42 -12.60
CA ASN A 83 16.16 -15.33 -11.17
C ASN A 83 14.92 -14.45 -10.91
N TRP A 84 14.83 -13.31 -11.60
CA TRP A 84 13.66 -12.46 -11.54
C TRP A 84 12.40 -13.19 -12.02
N LEU A 85 12.47 -13.91 -13.16
CA LEU A 85 11.37 -14.71 -13.68
C LEU A 85 10.90 -15.80 -12.71
N ALA A 86 11.77 -16.36 -11.87
CA ALA A 86 11.39 -17.33 -10.86
C ALA A 86 10.46 -16.74 -9.77
N ASN A 87 10.45 -15.42 -9.61
CA ASN A 87 9.74 -14.68 -8.57
C ASN A 87 8.49 -13.93 -9.06
N ILE A 88 8.18 -13.96 -10.38
CA ILE A 88 7.03 -13.22 -10.92
C ILE A 88 5.69 -13.81 -10.50
N GLU A 89 4.68 -12.95 -10.49
CA GLU A 89 3.29 -13.27 -10.25
C GLU A 89 2.50 -13.49 -11.56
N ASN A 90 1.23 -13.87 -11.41
CA ASN A 90 0.39 -14.22 -12.55
C ASN A 90 0.21 -13.07 -13.55
N GLU A 91 0.00 -11.84 -13.08
CA GLU A 91 -0.19 -10.68 -13.99
C GLU A 91 1.06 -10.38 -14.80
N GLN A 92 2.23 -10.41 -14.17
CA GLN A 92 3.52 -10.26 -14.86
C GLN A 92 3.74 -11.39 -15.87
N TYR A 93 3.42 -12.62 -15.49
CA TYR A 93 3.49 -13.77 -16.41
C TYR A 93 2.60 -13.59 -17.63
N GLU A 94 1.34 -13.19 -17.45
CA GLU A 94 0.41 -12.98 -18.54
C GLU A 94 0.86 -11.83 -19.46
N LEU A 95 1.39 -10.75 -18.89
CA LEU A 95 1.98 -9.64 -19.65
C LEU A 95 3.13 -10.14 -20.54
N LEU A 96 4.12 -10.82 -19.93
CA LEU A 96 5.29 -11.33 -20.67
C LEU A 96 4.85 -12.34 -21.75
N ASN A 97 3.94 -13.25 -21.42
CA ASN A 97 3.42 -14.24 -22.33
C ASN A 97 2.72 -13.57 -23.53
N LYS A 98 1.92 -12.53 -23.29
CA LYS A 98 1.26 -11.74 -24.33
C LYS A 98 2.28 -11.04 -25.25
N ILE A 99 3.34 -10.43 -24.68
CA ILE A 99 4.40 -9.79 -25.46
C ILE A 99 5.16 -10.83 -26.29
N VAL A 100 5.51 -11.97 -25.69
CA VAL A 100 6.27 -13.03 -26.39
C VAL A 100 5.46 -13.73 -27.49
N GLN A 101 4.13 -13.82 -27.31
CA GLN A 101 3.23 -14.37 -28.36
C GLN A 101 2.93 -13.38 -29.46
N SER A 102 3.08 -12.09 -29.24
CA SER A 102 3.01 -11.09 -30.30
C SER A 102 4.26 -11.20 -31.18
N GLU A 103 4.15 -10.83 -32.47
CA GLU A 103 5.30 -10.88 -33.37
C GLU A 103 6.41 -9.94 -32.87
N THR A 104 6.08 -8.70 -32.48
CA THR A 104 7.07 -7.68 -32.09
C THR A 104 6.78 -6.98 -30.78
N CYS A 105 5.54 -6.50 -30.58
CA CYS A 105 5.18 -5.61 -29.46
C CYS A 105 3.66 -5.63 -29.21
N ILE A 106 3.25 -5.09 -28.07
CA ILE A 106 1.84 -4.90 -27.69
C ILE A 106 1.58 -3.44 -27.33
N LYS A 107 0.32 -2.98 -27.30
CA LYS A 107 -0.05 -1.62 -26.86
C LYS A 107 0.47 -1.36 -25.44
N GLY A 108 0.94 -0.12 -25.19
CA GLY A 108 1.54 0.26 -23.93
C GLY A 108 0.59 0.68 -22.82
N ASP A 109 -0.70 0.80 -23.10
CA ASP A 109 -1.75 1.25 -22.17
C ASP A 109 -2.40 0.12 -21.35
N ILE A 110 -1.86 -1.09 -21.44
CA ILE A 110 -2.40 -2.27 -20.74
C ILE A 110 -1.89 -2.44 -19.30
N ILE A 111 -0.89 -1.69 -18.91
CA ILE A 111 -0.33 -1.64 -17.56
C ILE A 111 -0.14 -0.19 -17.12
N THR A 112 0.01 0.02 -15.82
CA THR A 112 0.18 1.36 -15.24
C THR A 112 1.54 1.96 -15.59
N PRO A 113 1.67 3.29 -15.56
CA PRO A 113 2.96 3.95 -15.75
C PRO A 113 4.05 3.49 -14.77
N SER A 114 3.72 3.24 -13.50
CA SER A 114 4.66 2.71 -12.49
C SER A 114 5.17 1.32 -12.86
N GLN A 115 4.28 0.45 -13.34
CA GLN A 115 4.65 -0.88 -13.80
C GLN A 115 5.58 -0.85 -15.04
N VAL A 116 5.34 0.09 -15.96
CA VAL A 116 6.25 0.32 -17.10
C VAL A 116 7.63 0.76 -16.61
N ASP A 117 7.68 1.72 -15.68
CA ASP A 117 8.95 2.22 -15.14
C ASP A 117 9.70 1.12 -14.39
N TYR A 118 9.02 0.34 -13.57
CA TYR A 118 9.61 -0.81 -12.89
C TYR A 118 10.27 -1.77 -13.87
N LEU A 119 9.53 -2.27 -14.85
CA LEU A 119 10.05 -3.25 -15.80
C LEU A 119 11.20 -2.71 -16.66
N SER A 120 11.16 -1.42 -17.01
CA SER A 120 12.21 -0.76 -17.78
C SER A 120 13.47 -0.51 -16.92
N SER A 121 13.27 -0.17 -15.64
CA SER A 121 14.38 0.10 -14.70
C SER A 121 15.17 -1.14 -14.29
N ILE A 122 14.64 -2.34 -14.54
CA ILE A 122 15.34 -3.61 -14.39
C ILE A 122 15.75 -4.24 -15.74
N GLY A 123 15.46 -3.56 -16.85
CA GLY A 123 15.88 -3.96 -18.19
C GLY A 123 15.14 -5.14 -18.80
N ILE A 124 13.92 -5.48 -18.35
CA ILE A 124 13.17 -6.66 -18.82
C ILE A 124 12.17 -6.31 -19.94
N VAL A 125 11.35 -5.27 -19.74
CA VAL A 125 10.40 -4.79 -20.75
C VAL A 125 10.71 -3.32 -21.03
N PHE A 126 10.67 -2.94 -22.28
CA PHE A 126 10.97 -1.60 -22.71
C PHE A 126 9.80 -0.96 -23.45
N SER A 127 9.78 0.37 -23.44
CA SER A 127 8.84 1.20 -24.16
C SER A 127 9.41 1.66 -25.50
N GLY A 128 8.55 1.76 -26.49
CA GLY A 128 8.93 2.33 -27.79
C GLY A 128 7.71 2.80 -28.59
N SER A 129 7.99 3.31 -29.79
CA SER A 129 6.96 3.77 -30.72
C SER A 129 6.90 2.91 -31.97
N LYS A 130 5.67 2.61 -32.40
CA LYS A 130 5.34 2.10 -33.74
C LYS A 130 4.13 2.89 -34.22
N ASP A 131 4.20 3.44 -35.43
CA ASP A 131 3.13 4.27 -36.02
C ASP A 131 2.71 5.48 -35.12
N LYS A 132 3.69 6.07 -34.40
CA LYS A 132 3.53 7.17 -33.43
C LYS A 132 2.74 6.83 -32.15
N GLU A 133 2.41 5.57 -31.95
CA GLU A 133 1.74 5.09 -30.74
C GLU A 133 2.73 4.39 -29.80
N HIS A 134 2.37 4.32 -28.51
CA HIS A 134 3.16 3.69 -27.46
C HIS A 134 2.97 2.17 -27.46
N TYR A 135 4.10 1.46 -27.45
CA TYR A 135 4.15 -0.01 -27.38
C TYR A 135 5.16 -0.48 -26.34
N LEU A 136 4.89 -1.68 -25.81
CA LEU A 136 5.79 -2.43 -24.97
C LEU A 136 6.37 -3.61 -25.74
N PHE A 137 7.64 -3.88 -25.53
CA PHE A 137 8.34 -5.01 -26.16
C PHE A 137 9.41 -5.58 -25.23
N ILE A 138 9.81 -6.81 -25.53
CA ILE A 138 10.91 -7.52 -24.85
C ILE A 138 12.02 -7.75 -25.88
N PRO A 139 13.30 -7.46 -25.58
CA PRO A 139 14.43 -7.83 -26.43
C PRO A 139 14.49 -9.32 -26.75
N GLU A 140 15.00 -9.69 -27.94
CA GLU A 140 14.94 -11.07 -28.43
C GLU A 140 15.65 -12.05 -27.49
N GLU A 141 16.79 -11.67 -26.92
CA GLU A 141 17.55 -12.49 -25.99
C GLU A 141 16.73 -12.84 -24.74
N LEU A 142 15.93 -11.91 -24.25
CA LEU A 142 15.04 -12.11 -23.10
C LEU A 142 13.79 -12.92 -23.47
N LYS A 143 13.26 -12.75 -24.70
CA LYS A 143 12.18 -13.60 -25.21
C LYS A 143 12.62 -15.07 -25.27
N GLU A 144 13.83 -15.34 -25.69
CA GLU A 144 14.39 -16.70 -25.71
C GLU A 144 14.51 -17.30 -24.32
N ILE A 145 15.02 -16.52 -23.33
CA ILE A 145 15.09 -16.95 -21.94
C ILE A 145 13.69 -17.33 -21.45
N PHE A 146 12.69 -16.47 -21.65
CA PHE A 146 11.32 -16.73 -21.24
C PHE A 146 10.74 -17.99 -21.91
N LYS A 147 10.89 -18.14 -23.24
CA LYS A 147 10.43 -19.34 -23.98
C LYS A 147 11.01 -20.64 -23.43
N ASN A 148 12.30 -20.63 -23.09
CA ASN A 148 13.01 -21.81 -22.61
C ASN A 148 12.51 -22.26 -21.22
N ILE A 149 12.12 -21.34 -20.36
CA ILE A 149 11.62 -21.65 -19.00
C ILE A 149 10.12 -21.84 -18.95
N ASN A 150 9.35 -21.35 -19.92
CA ASN A 150 7.89 -21.35 -19.92
C ASN A 150 7.29 -22.76 -20.12
N ASN A 151 7.31 -23.55 -19.07
CA ASN A 151 6.78 -24.90 -19.01
C ASN A 151 5.76 -25.08 -17.86
N LYS A 152 5.19 -26.27 -17.73
CA LYS A 152 4.21 -26.57 -16.67
C LYS A 152 4.74 -26.35 -15.24
N SER A 153 6.02 -26.61 -15.00
CA SER A 153 6.65 -26.42 -13.68
C SER A 153 6.76 -24.94 -13.36
N PHE A 154 7.18 -24.13 -14.34
CA PHE A 154 7.26 -22.68 -14.19
C PHE A 154 5.89 -22.06 -13.91
N LYS A 155 4.84 -22.44 -14.65
CA LYS A 155 3.47 -21.96 -14.38
C LYS A 155 2.98 -22.29 -12.98
N LYS A 156 3.31 -23.48 -12.45
CA LYS A 156 2.98 -23.83 -11.07
C LYS A 156 3.71 -22.94 -10.06
N LYS A 157 4.96 -22.55 -10.34
CA LYS A 157 5.72 -21.61 -9.50
C LYS A 157 5.10 -20.22 -9.52
N VAL A 158 4.68 -19.73 -10.69
CA VAL A 158 3.99 -18.44 -10.83
C VAL A 158 2.70 -18.41 -10.00
N LEU A 159 1.87 -19.46 -10.09
CA LEU A 159 0.64 -19.55 -9.29
C LEU A 159 0.93 -19.57 -7.79
N LEU A 160 1.98 -20.27 -7.38
CA LEU A 160 2.41 -20.29 -5.97
C LEU A 160 2.93 -18.93 -5.51
N ASN A 161 3.66 -18.21 -6.35
CA ASN A 161 4.11 -16.85 -6.05
C ASN A 161 2.91 -15.91 -5.86
N ASN A 162 1.94 -15.98 -6.77
CA ASN A 162 0.72 -15.16 -6.70
C ASN A 162 -0.07 -15.43 -5.41
N GLU A 163 -0.23 -16.71 -5.03
CA GLU A 163 -0.86 -17.09 -3.76
C GLU A 163 -0.05 -16.57 -2.56
N THR A 164 1.28 -16.65 -2.63
CA THR A 164 2.19 -16.17 -1.59
C THR A 164 2.04 -14.67 -1.35
N VAL A 165 2.10 -13.85 -2.41
CA VAL A 165 1.94 -12.39 -2.30
C VAL A 165 0.55 -12.06 -1.79
N ARG A 166 -0.49 -12.68 -2.32
CA ARG A 166 -1.87 -12.45 -1.90
C ARG A 166 -2.09 -12.73 -0.42
N LEU A 167 -1.57 -13.85 0.09
CA LEU A 167 -1.69 -14.18 1.52
C LEU A 167 -0.86 -13.24 2.39
N ALA A 168 0.35 -12.88 1.96
CA ALA A 168 1.18 -11.92 2.66
C ALA A 168 0.50 -10.54 2.75
N THR A 169 -0.06 -10.04 1.64
CA THR A 169 -0.84 -8.80 1.61
C THR A 169 -2.00 -8.84 2.60
N GLY A 170 -2.78 -9.93 2.59
CA GLY A 170 -3.92 -10.09 3.49
C GLY A 170 -3.54 -10.16 4.97
N ILE A 171 -2.43 -10.79 5.31
CA ILE A 171 -1.90 -10.81 6.68
C ILE A 171 -1.46 -9.41 7.09
N LEU A 172 -0.70 -8.72 6.24
CA LEU A 172 -0.22 -7.37 6.49
C LEU A 172 -1.36 -6.34 6.55
N PHE A 173 -2.45 -6.56 5.82
CA PHE A 173 -3.66 -5.73 5.92
C PHE A 173 -4.21 -5.67 7.36
N TYR A 174 -4.17 -6.78 8.11
CA TYR A 174 -4.66 -6.82 9.48
C TYR A 174 -3.60 -6.43 10.51
N TYR A 175 -2.34 -6.80 10.30
CA TYR A 175 -1.29 -6.63 11.30
C TYR A 175 -0.38 -5.41 11.08
N GLY A 176 -0.48 -4.81 9.90
CA GLY A 176 0.29 -3.64 9.47
C GLY A 176 1.72 -3.98 9.08
N TYR A 177 2.51 -4.53 9.96
CA TYR A 177 3.91 -4.90 9.77
C TYR A 177 4.22 -6.26 10.36
N LEU A 178 5.11 -7.00 9.68
CA LEU A 178 5.76 -8.21 10.20
C LEU A 178 7.20 -8.29 9.67
N ASP A 179 8.11 -8.85 10.46
CA ASP A 179 9.40 -9.25 9.92
C ASP A 179 9.25 -10.42 8.92
N TYR A 180 10.29 -10.63 8.09
CA TYR A 180 10.20 -11.63 7.03
C TYR A 180 10.06 -13.06 7.56
N GLU A 181 10.64 -13.39 8.71
CA GLU A 181 10.55 -14.73 9.29
C GLU A 181 9.12 -15.02 9.80
N GLN A 182 8.54 -14.07 10.53
CA GLN A 182 7.16 -14.18 11.01
C GLN A 182 6.16 -14.31 9.86
N LEU A 183 6.29 -13.44 8.84
CA LEU A 183 5.41 -13.44 7.68
C LEU A 183 5.55 -14.75 6.87
N TYR A 184 6.79 -15.20 6.68
CA TYR A 184 7.08 -16.49 6.04
C TYR A 184 6.45 -17.67 6.77
N GLU A 185 6.60 -17.73 8.10
CA GLU A 185 5.99 -18.81 8.89
C GLU A 185 4.46 -18.83 8.79
N MET A 186 3.84 -17.64 8.85
CA MET A 186 2.38 -17.51 8.74
C MET A 186 1.89 -17.95 7.36
N VAL A 187 2.48 -17.45 6.29
CA VAL A 187 2.08 -17.79 4.92
C VAL A 187 2.34 -19.25 4.60
N THR A 188 3.52 -19.80 4.92
CA THR A 188 3.86 -21.19 4.63
C THR A 188 3.01 -22.19 5.42
N ARG A 189 2.57 -21.84 6.62
CA ARG A 189 1.63 -22.64 7.42
C ARG A 189 0.26 -22.73 6.72
N ILE A 190 -0.22 -21.65 6.10
CA ILE A 190 -1.48 -21.61 5.36
C ILE A 190 -1.39 -22.43 4.08
N ILE A 191 -0.32 -22.21 3.28
CA ILE A 191 -0.12 -22.92 2.00
C ILE A 191 0.14 -24.42 2.25
N ASN A 192 0.50 -24.81 3.47
CA ASN A 192 0.91 -26.18 3.84
C ASN A 192 2.02 -26.74 2.95
N LYS A 193 2.94 -25.86 2.52
CA LYS A 193 4.04 -26.18 1.60
C LYS A 193 5.35 -25.64 2.13
N LYS A 194 6.26 -26.54 2.47
CA LYS A 194 7.67 -26.22 2.74
C LYS A 194 8.50 -26.02 1.46
N GLU A 195 7.85 -25.81 0.32
CA GLU A 195 8.49 -25.77 -1.00
C GLU A 195 9.13 -24.42 -1.34
N ILE A 196 8.89 -23.38 -0.53
CA ILE A 196 9.50 -22.06 -0.71
C ILE A 196 10.53 -21.86 0.39
N SER A 197 11.79 -21.57 0.04
CA SER A 197 12.78 -21.11 1.02
C SER A 197 12.48 -19.66 1.45
N LEU A 198 12.95 -19.23 2.63
CA LEU A 198 12.82 -17.86 3.10
C LEU A 198 13.40 -16.85 2.09
N GLU A 199 14.58 -17.13 1.53
CA GLU A 199 15.21 -16.29 0.53
C GLU A 199 14.32 -16.08 -0.70
N ARG A 200 13.74 -17.17 -1.22
CA ARG A 200 12.80 -17.09 -2.35
C ARG A 200 11.51 -16.35 -1.97
N PHE A 201 11.00 -16.59 -0.78
CA PHE A 201 9.81 -15.89 -0.26
C PHE A 201 10.03 -14.37 -0.27
N VAL A 202 11.15 -13.91 0.27
CA VAL A 202 11.53 -12.49 0.27
C VAL A 202 11.66 -11.96 -1.16
N GLY A 203 12.29 -12.72 -2.07
CA GLY A 203 12.40 -12.35 -3.48
C GLY A 203 11.03 -12.21 -4.18
N VAL A 204 10.07 -13.07 -3.85
CA VAL A 204 8.68 -13.00 -4.34
C VAL A 204 7.99 -11.76 -3.79
N LEU A 205 8.14 -11.45 -2.50
CA LEU A 205 7.55 -10.25 -1.89
C LEU A 205 8.14 -8.96 -2.45
N ILE A 206 9.47 -8.88 -2.63
CA ILE A 206 10.13 -7.72 -3.24
C ILE A 206 9.60 -7.50 -4.66
N ASN A 207 9.47 -8.57 -5.45
CA ASN A 207 8.93 -8.45 -6.80
C ASN A 207 7.44 -8.01 -6.77
N GLY A 208 6.64 -8.60 -5.88
CA GLY A 208 5.23 -8.23 -5.68
C GLY A 208 5.08 -6.76 -5.26
N SER A 209 5.89 -6.27 -4.33
CA SER A 209 5.85 -4.87 -3.89
C SER A 209 6.21 -3.85 -4.98
N CYS A 210 7.01 -4.26 -5.96
CA CYS A 210 7.31 -3.43 -7.13
C CYS A 210 6.20 -3.47 -8.19
N TRP A 211 5.27 -4.40 -8.10
CA TRP A 211 4.20 -4.60 -9.06
C TRP A 211 2.84 -4.16 -8.55
N GLN A 212 2.57 -4.39 -7.28
CA GLN A 212 1.34 -4.04 -6.56
C GLN A 212 1.67 -2.99 -5.51
N ASP A 213 0.79 -2.03 -5.30
CA ASP A 213 1.04 -0.90 -4.40
C ASP A 213 0.68 -1.23 -2.93
N GLU A 214 0.15 -2.43 -2.61
CA GLU A 214 -0.33 -2.76 -1.27
C GLU A 214 0.77 -3.13 -0.26
N ILE A 215 1.92 -3.62 -0.73
CA ILE A 215 3.05 -4.02 0.13
C ILE A 215 4.22 -3.07 -0.06
N ILE A 216 4.81 -2.65 1.05
CA ILE A 216 6.10 -1.96 1.08
C ILE A 216 7.10 -2.88 1.77
N THR A 217 8.16 -3.25 1.06
CA THR A 217 9.27 -4.04 1.62
C THR A 217 10.29 -3.12 2.29
N LEU A 218 10.71 -3.50 3.50
CA LEU A 218 11.72 -2.82 4.32
C LEU A 218 12.95 -3.71 4.44
N GLU A 219 14.01 -3.24 5.12
CA GLU A 219 15.26 -4.00 5.28
C GLU A 219 15.07 -5.36 5.94
N ILE A 220 14.21 -5.45 6.97
CA ILE A 220 14.02 -6.66 7.78
C ILE A 220 12.60 -7.22 7.78
N GLY A 221 11.68 -6.62 7.01
CA GLY A 221 10.28 -7.06 6.99
C GLY A 221 9.47 -6.38 5.90
N ALA A 222 8.16 -6.51 6.00
CA ALA A 222 7.22 -5.88 5.09
C ALA A 222 6.04 -5.26 5.84
N GLN A 223 5.48 -4.20 5.25
CA GLN A 223 4.30 -3.52 5.78
C GLN A 223 3.21 -3.37 4.72
N HIS A 224 1.98 -3.18 5.18
CA HIS A 224 0.89 -2.76 4.31
C HIS A 224 1.01 -1.27 3.99
N ILE A 225 0.62 -0.84 2.78
CA ILE A 225 0.66 0.57 2.37
C ILE A 225 -0.13 1.49 3.29
N ASN A 226 -1.16 0.98 3.95
CA ASN A 226 -1.99 1.75 4.88
C ASN A 226 -1.30 2.09 6.21
N VAL A 227 -0.11 1.57 6.49
CA VAL A 227 0.68 1.93 7.68
C VAL A 227 1.35 3.29 7.46
N VAL A 228 0.97 4.28 8.27
CA VAL A 228 1.47 5.66 8.16
C VAL A 228 2.82 5.83 8.85
N ASN A 229 2.97 5.24 10.04
CA ASN A 229 4.20 5.32 10.84
C ASN A 229 4.70 3.92 11.18
N PRO A 230 5.52 3.31 10.30
CA PRO A 230 6.02 1.95 10.53
C PRO A 230 6.96 1.84 11.73
N GLU A 231 7.79 2.85 12.00
CA GLU A 231 8.76 2.83 13.10
C GLU A 231 8.03 2.75 14.45
N GLU A 232 7.04 3.60 14.67
CA GLU A 232 6.21 3.58 15.88
C GLU A 232 5.42 2.27 16.02
N LEU A 233 4.91 1.73 14.92
CA LEU A 233 4.19 0.45 14.92
C LEU A 233 5.13 -0.70 15.34
N ILE A 234 6.34 -0.76 14.77
CA ILE A 234 7.35 -1.79 15.09
C ILE A 234 7.72 -1.71 16.57
N GLU A 235 8.02 -0.51 17.10
CA GLU A 235 8.34 -0.29 18.51
C GLU A 235 7.19 -0.79 19.40
N THR A 236 5.95 -0.39 19.11
CA THR A 236 4.78 -0.80 19.88
C THR A 236 4.57 -2.32 19.84
N GLN A 237 4.74 -2.96 18.69
CA GLN A 237 4.59 -4.41 18.57
C GLN A 237 5.68 -5.17 19.32
N LEU A 238 6.90 -4.64 19.42
CA LEU A 238 7.99 -5.18 20.24
C LEU A 238 7.69 -5.08 21.73
N GLU A 239 7.17 -3.93 22.21
CA GLU A 239 6.75 -3.76 23.60
C GLU A 239 5.65 -4.78 23.98
N TRP A 240 4.74 -5.07 23.07
CA TRP A 240 3.65 -6.03 23.22
C TRP A 240 4.01 -7.42 22.70
N SER A 241 5.27 -7.81 22.75
CA SER A 241 5.78 -9.09 22.21
C SER A 241 5.15 -10.34 22.84
N LYS A 242 4.57 -10.22 24.06
CA LYS A 242 3.88 -11.32 24.74
C LYS A 242 2.44 -11.53 24.29
N GLU A 243 1.84 -10.55 23.64
CA GLU A 243 0.47 -10.61 23.16
C GLU A 243 0.44 -11.27 21.78
N GLU A 244 -0.46 -12.22 21.61
CA GLU A 244 -0.61 -12.93 20.33
C GLU A 244 -1.34 -12.06 19.31
N PHE A 245 -1.01 -12.25 18.03
CA PHE A 245 -1.78 -11.67 16.95
C PHE A 245 -3.20 -12.25 16.92
N ARG A 246 -4.17 -11.44 16.51
CA ARG A 246 -5.55 -11.89 16.30
C ARG A 246 -5.55 -13.09 15.35
N PRO A 247 -6.17 -14.23 15.71
CA PRO A 247 -6.29 -15.33 14.77
C PRO A 247 -7.13 -14.93 13.55
N LEU A 248 -6.59 -15.18 12.35
CA LEU A 248 -7.26 -14.90 11.08
C LEU A 248 -7.64 -16.21 10.40
N SER A 249 -8.83 -16.28 9.84
CA SER A 249 -9.23 -17.38 8.96
C SER A 249 -8.57 -17.24 7.58
N TYR A 250 -8.46 -18.36 6.85
CA TYR A 250 -8.00 -18.34 5.46
C TYR A 250 -8.79 -17.36 4.59
N GLU A 251 -10.12 -17.36 4.75
CA GLU A 251 -11.01 -16.51 3.96
C GLU A 251 -10.76 -15.02 4.22
N GLU A 252 -10.60 -14.61 5.50
CA GLU A 252 -10.26 -13.22 5.84
C GLU A 252 -8.95 -12.80 5.17
N ILE A 253 -7.90 -13.61 5.29
CA ILE A 253 -6.58 -13.33 4.69
C ILE A 253 -6.68 -13.28 3.18
N TYR A 254 -7.34 -14.25 2.55
CA TYR A 254 -7.43 -14.35 1.10
C TYR A 254 -8.24 -13.23 0.46
N GLN A 255 -9.31 -12.76 1.13
CA GLN A 255 -10.09 -11.60 0.68
C GLN A 255 -9.32 -10.29 0.88
N ALA A 256 -8.68 -10.13 2.05
CA ALA A 256 -7.91 -8.93 2.34
C ALA A 256 -6.64 -8.78 1.46
N GLY A 257 -6.15 -9.86 0.87
CA GLY A 257 -5.05 -9.83 -0.07
C GLY A 257 -5.45 -9.44 -1.50
N GLN A 258 -6.68 -9.00 -1.74
CA GLN A 258 -7.07 -8.47 -3.06
C GLN A 258 -6.72 -6.99 -3.16
N PRO A 259 -6.25 -6.51 -4.33
CA PRO A 259 -5.99 -5.10 -4.54
C PRO A 259 -7.20 -4.23 -4.21
N GLY A 260 -6.96 -3.13 -3.49
CA GLY A 260 -8.02 -2.19 -3.09
C GLY A 260 -9.05 -2.76 -2.11
N TYR A 261 -8.72 -3.81 -1.36
CA TYR A 261 -9.63 -4.40 -0.38
C TYR A 261 -9.96 -3.42 0.75
N VAL A 262 -11.22 -3.37 1.11
CA VAL A 262 -11.75 -2.61 2.26
C VAL A 262 -12.70 -3.51 3.06
N VAL A 263 -12.56 -3.52 4.39
CA VAL A 263 -13.48 -4.23 5.27
C VAL A 263 -14.85 -3.56 5.26
N LYS A 264 -15.81 -4.14 4.54
CA LYS A 264 -17.19 -3.66 4.50
C LYS A 264 -18.06 -4.42 5.52
N ASN A 265 -17.80 -4.18 6.81
CA ASN A 265 -18.65 -4.72 7.88
C ASN A 265 -19.99 -3.96 7.99
N GLN A 266 -20.86 -4.39 8.90
CA GLN A 266 -22.18 -3.78 9.08
C GLN A 266 -22.09 -2.27 9.42
N GLN A 267 -21.14 -1.88 10.24
CA GLN A 267 -20.93 -0.49 10.67
C GLN A 267 -20.45 0.39 9.51
N TYR A 268 -19.57 -0.15 8.67
CA TYR A 268 -19.18 0.49 7.42
C TYR A 268 -20.38 0.78 6.52
N LEU A 269 -21.20 -0.24 6.26
CA LEU A 269 -22.38 -0.11 5.39
C LEU A 269 -23.42 0.87 5.94
N GLN A 270 -23.59 0.93 7.28
CA GLN A 270 -24.46 1.90 7.93
C GLN A 270 -23.96 3.33 7.75
N MET A 271 -22.66 3.56 7.89
CA MET A 271 -22.05 4.87 7.71
C MET A 271 -22.06 5.31 6.24
N GLU A 272 -21.66 4.41 5.33
CA GLU A 272 -21.74 4.64 3.87
C GLU A 272 -23.15 5.08 3.45
N LYS A 273 -24.16 4.35 3.87
CA LYS A 273 -25.57 4.68 3.61
C LYS A 273 -25.96 6.03 4.21
N PHE A 274 -25.55 6.33 5.44
CA PHE A 274 -25.85 7.61 6.09
C PHE A 274 -25.23 8.79 5.33
N LEU A 275 -23.99 8.67 4.91
CA LEU A 275 -23.28 9.70 4.13
C LEU A 275 -24.00 9.96 2.80
N ALA A 276 -24.34 8.92 2.06
CA ALA A 276 -25.04 9.05 0.78
C ALA A 276 -26.44 9.66 0.92
N GLU A 277 -27.25 9.17 1.88
CA GLU A 277 -28.67 9.56 1.98
C GLU A 277 -28.90 10.87 2.75
N LYS A 278 -28.05 11.21 3.74
CA LYS A 278 -28.27 12.35 4.64
C LYS A 278 -27.39 13.55 4.33
N LEU A 279 -26.24 13.34 3.71
CA LEU A 279 -25.31 14.40 3.37
C LEU A 279 -25.17 14.63 1.86
N ASN A 280 -25.92 13.86 1.05
CA ASN A 280 -25.99 13.96 -0.40
C ASN A 280 -24.60 13.91 -1.07
N VAL A 281 -23.73 13.05 -0.55
CA VAL A 281 -22.40 12.79 -1.10
C VAL A 281 -22.53 11.72 -2.19
N SER A 282 -21.86 11.88 -3.32
CA SER A 282 -21.86 10.86 -4.38
C SER A 282 -21.25 9.53 -3.90
N ILE A 283 -21.68 8.41 -4.48
CA ILE A 283 -21.17 7.09 -4.04
C ILE A 283 -19.66 6.95 -4.24
N GLU A 284 -19.11 7.59 -5.26
CA GLU A 284 -17.68 7.58 -5.55
C GLU A 284 -16.89 8.37 -4.50
N GLU A 285 -17.38 9.56 -4.14
CA GLU A 285 -16.81 10.38 -3.06
C GLU A 285 -16.92 9.66 -1.70
N VAL A 286 -18.07 9.00 -1.42
CA VAL A 286 -18.26 8.21 -0.19
C VAL A 286 -17.23 7.09 -0.10
N ASN A 287 -16.94 6.37 -1.19
CA ASN A 287 -15.99 5.28 -1.16
C ASN A 287 -14.57 5.76 -0.82
N GLY A 288 -14.08 6.83 -1.46
CA GLY A 288 -12.77 7.40 -1.14
C GLY A 288 -12.70 7.90 0.30
N PHE A 289 -13.72 8.65 0.72
CA PHE A 289 -13.84 9.20 2.07
C PHE A 289 -13.89 8.11 3.17
N MET A 290 -14.65 7.05 2.94
CA MET A 290 -14.69 5.91 3.86
C MET A 290 -13.36 5.17 3.95
N GLN A 291 -12.62 5.09 2.84
CA GLN A 291 -11.29 4.50 2.84
C GLN A 291 -10.31 5.29 3.71
N ASP A 292 -10.32 6.63 3.61
CA ASP A 292 -9.50 7.51 4.46
C ASP A 292 -9.83 7.31 5.95
N ILE A 293 -11.12 7.26 6.29
CA ILE A 293 -11.57 7.03 7.67
C ILE A 293 -11.08 5.67 8.20
N ILE A 294 -11.18 4.62 7.40
CA ILE A 294 -10.70 3.28 7.78
C ILE A 294 -9.19 3.29 8.02
N ILE A 295 -8.41 3.91 7.13
CA ILE A 295 -6.95 4.03 7.29
C ILE A 295 -6.59 4.79 8.57
N MET A 296 -7.28 5.90 8.86
CA MET A 296 -7.08 6.65 10.09
C MET A 296 -7.37 5.79 11.34
N ILE A 297 -8.46 5.02 11.34
CA ILE A 297 -8.80 4.11 12.44
C ILE A 297 -7.74 3.01 12.60
N MET A 298 -7.30 2.40 11.51
CA MET A 298 -6.28 1.35 11.55
C MET A 298 -4.95 1.84 12.16
N ASN A 299 -4.63 3.13 11.97
CA ASN A 299 -3.47 3.81 12.54
C ASN A 299 -3.73 4.48 13.91
N GLU A 300 -4.89 4.19 14.53
CA GLU A 300 -5.26 4.69 15.87
C GLU A 300 -5.38 6.21 15.98
N GLU A 301 -5.69 6.89 14.87
CA GLU A 301 -6.06 8.30 14.95
C GLU A 301 -7.27 8.49 15.84
N THR A 302 -7.29 9.55 16.63
CA THR A 302 -8.40 9.77 17.57
C THR A 302 -9.73 9.99 16.85
N SER A 303 -10.82 9.47 17.39
CA SER A 303 -12.16 9.71 16.84
C SER A 303 -12.52 11.20 16.74
N ALA A 304 -11.91 12.05 17.58
CA ALA A 304 -12.03 13.49 17.50
C ALA A 304 -11.38 14.06 16.23
N PHE A 305 -10.14 13.64 15.96
CA PHE A 305 -9.42 14.05 14.75
C PHE A 305 -10.14 13.59 13.48
N ILE A 306 -10.60 12.34 13.47
CA ILE A 306 -11.35 11.80 12.33
C ILE A 306 -12.65 12.59 12.12
N PHE A 307 -13.34 12.96 13.19
CA PHE A 307 -14.57 13.75 13.08
C PHE A 307 -14.32 15.18 12.59
N ASP A 308 -13.22 15.80 13.03
CA ASP A 308 -12.81 17.12 12.53
C ASP A 308 -12.47 17.05 11.03
N TYR A 309 -11.71 16.03 10.60
CA TYR A 309 -11.47 15.75 9.18
C TYR A 309 -12.79 15.59 8.39
N MET A 310 -13.76 14.85 8.93
CA MET A 310 -15.06 14.69 8.28
C MET A 310 -15.81 16.04 8.15
N GLN A 311 -15.73 16.93 9.13
CA GLN A 311 -16.35 18.25 9.08
C GLN A 311 -15.68 19.19 8.06
N ASP A 312 -14.39 19.03 7.82
CA ASP A 312 -13.65 19.80 6.83
C ASP A 312 -13.99 19.35 5.39
N MET A 313 -14.26 18.05 5.22
CA MET A 313 -14.53 17.46 3.90
C MET A 313 -16.02 17.52 3.51
N ILE A 314 -16.93 17.50 4.47
CA ILE A 314 -18.39 17.38 4.22
C ILE A 314 -19.16 18.44 5.01
N ALA A 315 -20.06 19.17 4.34
CA ALA A 315 -20.95 20.09 5.01
C ALA A 315 -21.98 19.36 5.89
N ILE A 316 -21.85 19.49 7.21
CA ILE A 316 -22.79 18.91 8.18
C ILE A 316 -23.89 19.93 8.48
N PRO A 317 -25.16 19.68 8.08
CA PRO A 317 -26.20 20.71 8.04
C PRO A 317 -26.69 21.16 9.42
N ASN A 318 -26.63 20.31 10.44
CA ASN A 318 -27.15 20.65 11.78
C ASN A 318 -26.60 19.71 12.87
N GLN A 319 -26.83 20.11 14.14
CA GLN A 319 -26.36 19.37 15.31
C GLN A 319 -26.97 17.95 15.42
N LYS A 320 -28.16 17.72 14.94
CA LYS A 320 -28.79 16.40 14.99
C LYS A 320 -28.03 15.41 14.09
N ILE A 321 -27.71 15.85 12.88
CA ILE A 321 -26.95 15.08 11.92
C ILE A 321 -25.50 14.86 12.45
N ALA A 322 -24.85 15.91 12.96
CA ALA A 322 -23.53 15.80 13.58
C ALA A 322 -23.48 14.73 14.68
N LYS A 323 -24.50 14.71 15.56
CA LYS A 323 -24.61 13.73 16.64
C LYS A 323 -24.80 12.30 16.10
N GLN A 324 -25.63 12.12 15.07
CA GLN A 324 -25.83 10.80 14.46
C GLN A 324 -24.56 10.31 13.79
N LEU A 325 -23.86 11.18 13.05
CA LEU A 325 -22.60 10.86 12.40
C LEU A 325 -21.51 10.48 13.42
N SER A 326 -21.44 11.20 14.54
CA SER A 326 -20.46 10.88 15.60
C SER A 326 -20.72 9.53 16.27
N LEU A 327 -21.98 9.13 16.41
CA LEU A 327 -22.31 7.80 16.95
C LEU A 327 -21.93 6.68 15.94
N LEU A 328 -22.24 6.89 14.67
CA LEU A 328 -21.86 5.94 13.62
C LEU A 328 -20.34 5.82 13.51
N LEU A 329 -19.59 6.93 13.60
CA LEU A 329 -18.13 6.92 13.64
C LEU A 329 -17.61 6.10 14.82
N LEU A 330 -18.17 6.27 16.00
CA LEU A 330 -17.76 5.51 17.18
C LEU A 330 -18.02 4.01 17.03
N GLU A 331 -19.17 3.63 16.48
CA GLU A 331 -19.51 2.23 16.21
C GLU A 331 -18.55 1.64 15.16
N LEU A 332 -18.26 2.39 14.10
CA LEU A 332 -17.29 2.00 13.07
C LEU A 332 -15.88 1.85 13.69
N TYR A 333 -15.43 2.85 14.44
CA TYR A 333 -14.12 2.86 15.10
C TYR A 333 -13.87 1.61 15.95
N ASN A 334 -14.88 1.23 16.75
CA ASN A 334 -14.79 0.04 17.61
C ASN A 334 -14.83 -1.28 16.84
N SER A 335 -15.19 -1.26 15.56
CA SER A 335 -15.39 -2.45 14.72
C SER A 335 -14.30 -2.67 13.64
N VAL A 336 -13.37 -1.74 13.51
CA VAL A 336 -12.23 -1.83 12.59
C VAL A 336 -11.00 -2.35 13.32
N ASN A 337 -10.19 -3.16 12.67
CA ASN A 337 -8.93 -3.64 13.19
C ASN A 337 -7.90 -2.50 13.32
N ILE A 338 -7.11 -2.53 14.38
CA ILE A 338 -6.08 -1.54 14.67
C ILE A 338 -4.72 -2.22 14.65
N PHE A 339 -3.76 -1.66 13.93
CA PHE A 339 -2.42 -2.24 13.74
C PHE A 339 -1.67 -2.42 15.07
N LYS A 340 -1.66 -1.41 15.94
CA LYS A 340 -1.03 -1.48 17.27
C LYS A 340 -1.65 -2.55 18.17
N LEU A 341 -2.90 -2.89 17.94
CA LEU A 341 -3.60 -3.96 18.65
C LEU A 341 -3.46 -5.33 17.97
N LYS A 342 -2.44 -5.51 17.12
CA LYS A 342 -2.13 -6.78 16.44
C LYS A 342 -3.32 -7.37 15.67
N GLY A 343 -4.09 -6.49 15.02
CA GLY A 343 -5.25 -6.85 14.20
C GLY A 343 -6.56 -7.02 14.95
N TYR A 344 -6.56 -6.86 16.27
CA TYR A 344 -7.81 -6.87 17.03
C TYR A 344 -8.60 -5.56 16.83
N THR A 345 -9.93 -5.67 16.93
CA THR A 345 -10.83 -4.53 17.08
C THR A 345 -11.04 -4.24 18.58
N LEU A 346 -11.44 -3.02 18.93
CA LEU A 346 -11.78 -2.69 20.31
C LEU A 346 -12.95 -3.52 20.83
N ASN A 347 -13.93 -3.82 19.99
CA ASN A 347 -15.07 -4.68 20.33
C ASN A 347 -14.67 -6.12 20.69
N GLU A 348 -13.65 -6.66 20.04
CA GLU A 348 -13.10 -7.99 20.35
C GLU A 348 -12.37 -7.97 21.69
N LEU A 349 -11.51 -6.99 21.91
CA LEU A 349 -10.77 -6.87 23.18
C LEU A 349 -11.71 -6.66 24.37
N ASP A 350 -12.75 -5.85 24.24
CA ASP A 350 -13.74 -5.64 25.29
C ASP A 350 -14.46 -6.94 25.67
N LYS A 351 -14.83 -7.75 24.66
CA LYS A 351 -15.42 -9.07 24.90
C LYS A 351 -14.47 -10.01 25.63
N MET A 352 -13.18 -10.02 25.23
CA MET A 352 -12.16 -10.86 25.87
C MET A 352 -11.87 -10.45 27.32
N MET A 353 -11.89 -9.15 27.61
CA MET A 353 -11.63 -8.61 28.97
C MET A 353 -12.88 -8.56 29.85
N GLY A 354 -14.06 -8.90 29.34
CA GLY A 354 -15.33 -8.87 30.08
C GLY A 354 -15.77 -7.46 30.50
N LYS A 355 -15.30 -6.43 29.81
CA LYS A 355 -15.63 -5.04 30.04
C LYS A 355 -16.50 -4.50 28.92
N THR A 356 -17.63 -3.91 29.25
CA THR A 356 -18.38 -3.09 28.30
C THR A 356 -17.63 -1.78 28.07
N ALA A 357 -17.38 -1.44 26.80
CA ALA A 357 -16.75 -0.19 26.41
C ALA A 357 -17.50 0.99 27.05
N LYS A 358 -16.85 1.70 27.94
CA LYS A 358 -17.39 2.95 28.49
C LYS A 358 -17.23 4.03 27.44
N GLY A 359 -18.36 4.35 26.80
CA GLY A 359 -18.47 5.27 25.69
C GLY A 359 -17.71 6.61 25.87
N LEU A 360 -17.17 7.06 24.77
CA LEU A 360 -16.64 8.43 24.60
C LEU A 360 -17.71 9.48 24.98
N VAL A 361 -17.30 10.50 25.71
CA VAL A 361 -18.18 11.61 26.11
C VAL A 361 -18.12 12.71 25.05
N VAL A 362 -19.23 12.97 24.41
CA VAL A 362 -19.39 14.09 23.47
C VAL A 362 -19.51 15.40 24.25
N SER A 363 -18.57 16.32 24.13
CA SER A 363 -18.64 17.66 24.69
C SER A 363 -19.01 18.71 23.62
N LYS A 364 -19.82 19.71 24.01
CA LYS A 364 -20.27 20.78 23.11
C LYS A 364 -19.30 21.98 23.20
N ALA A 365 -18.75 22.40 22.07
CA ALA A 365 -18.12 23.73 21.95
C ALA A 365 -18.88 24.56 20.90
N ARG A 366 -19.23 25.82 21.23
CA ARG A 366 -19.77 26.79 20.26
C ARG A 366 -18.63 27.59 19.67
N GLY A 367 -18.37 27.45 18.36
CA GLY A 367 -17.50 28.36 17.62
C GLY A 367 -18.22 29.68 17.28
N LYS A 368 -17.44 30.74 16.99
CA LYS A 368 -17.95 32.10 16.66
C LYS A 368 -18.69 32.18 15.32
N ASP A 369 -18.66 31.12 14.50
CA ASP A 369 -19.11 31.14 13.10
C ASP A 369 -20.38 30.32 12.85
N ASN A 370 -21.24 30.11 13.84
CA ASN A 370 -22.43 29.22 13.77
C ASN A 370 -22.11 27.76 13.33
N VAL A 371 -20.88 27.37 13.17
CA VAL A 371 -20.45 25.99 12.92
C VAL A 371 -20.43 25.26 14.27
N ILE A 372 -21.23 24.22 14.38
CA ILE A 372 -21.26 23.38 15.58
C ILE A 372 -20.09 22.40 15.47
N ARG A 373 -19.02 22.70 16.18
CA ARG A 373 -17.91 21.77 16.36
C ARG A 373 -18.25 20.81 17.49
N VAL A 374 -18.27 19.53 17.19
CA VAL A 374 -18.42 18.46 18.19
C VAL A 374 -17.01 17.96 18.49
N SER A 375 -16.50 18.22 19.71
CA SER A 375 -15.24 17.65 20.14
C SER A 375 -15.48 16.37 20.93
N PHE A 376 -14.77 15.32 20.58
CA PHE A 376 -14.70 14.09 21.35
C PHE A 376 -13.58 14.29 22.38
N GLY A 377 -13.94 14.48 23.65
CA GLY A 377 -12.96 14.56 24.72
C GLY A 377 -12.87 13.22 25.45
N GLU A 378 -11.67 12.74 25.67
CA GLU A 378 -11.45 11.92 26.86
C GLU A 378 -12.05 12.70 28.04
N LYS A 379 -12.83 12.01 28.88
CA LYS A 379 -13.34 12.59 30.10
C LYS A 379 -12.13 13.09 30.89
N THR A 380 -11.82 14.39 30.79
CA THR A 380 -10.80 14.98 31.66
C THR A 380 -11.28 14.73 33.08
N LEU A 381 -10.60 13.80 33.73
CA LEU A 381 -10.85 13.46 35.13
C LEU A 381 -10.89 14.74 35.96
N GLY A 382 -12.04 15.01 36.52
CA GLY A 382 -12.22 16.14 37.39
C GLY A 382 -11.24 16.03 38.59
N ARG A 383 -10.60 17.12 38.98
CA ARG A 383 -9.59 17.14 40.07
C ARG A 383 -10.04 16.39 41.34
N ASN A 384 -11.35 16.28 41.57
CA ASN A 384 -11.96 15.66 42.73
C ASN A 384 -12.46 14.22 42.50
N GLU A 385 -12.41 13.66 41.28
CA GLU A 385 -12.80 12.31 40.99
C GLU A 385 -11.82 11.26 41.51
N PRO A 386 -12.24 10.02 41.76
CA PRO A 386 -11.34 8.93 42.15
C PRO A 386 -10.23 8.74 41.12
N CYS A 387 -8.99 8.55 41.56
CA CYS A 387 -7.87 8.37 40.66
C CYS A 387 -7.97 7.06 39.91
N PRO A 388 -7.76 7.04 38.57
CA PRO A 388 -7.88 5.84 37.74
C PRO A 388 -6.81 4.77 38.06
N CYS A 389 -5.75 5.11 38.76
CA CYS A 389 -4.72 4.15 39.20
C CYS A 389 -5.21 3.17 40.28
N GLY A 390 -6.46 3.25 40.73
CA GLY A 390 -7.01 2.36 41.75
C GLY A 390 -6.59 2.65 43.19
N SER A 391 -5.88 3.74 43.44
CA SER A 391 -5.37 4.10 44.80
C SER A 391 -6.45 4.55 45.77
N GLY A 392 -7.69 4.72 45.37
CA GLY A 392 -8.79 5.26 46.17
C GLY A 392 -8.67 6.74 46.52
N LYS A 393 -7.59 7.42 46.10
CA LYS A 393 -7.36 8.85 46.34
C LYS A 393 -8.00 9.69 45.24
N LYS A 394 -8.34 10.96 45.53
CA LYS A 394 -8.78 11.92 44.52
C LYS A 394 -7.65 12.21 43.51
N TYR A 395 -7.98 12.33 42.20
CA TYR A 395 -7.02 12.53 41.13
C TYR A 395 -5.98 13.63 41.41
N LYS A 396 -6.42 14.80 41.92
CA LYS A 396 -5.55 15.91 42.33
C LYS A 396 -4.56 15.59 43.43
N LYS A 397 -4.77 14.51 44.22
CA LYS A 397 -3.91 14.06 45.31
C LYS A 397 -3.16 12.78 44.98
N CYS A 398 -3.14 12.37 43.74
CA CYS A 398 -2.48 11.17 43.25
C CYS A 398 -1.79 11.42 41.90
N CYS A 399 -2.23 10.84 40.81
CA CYS A 399 -1.55 10.88 39.51
C CYS A 399 -1.45 12.29 38.88
N MET A 400 -2.25 13.26 39.31
CA MET A 400 -2.14 14.63 38.84
C MET A 400 -0.87 15.32 39.31
N ILE A 401 -0.30 14.90 40.48
CA ILE A 401 0.94 15.47 41.05
C ILE A 401 2.19 14.91 40.34
N ILE A 402 2.08 13.79 39.65
CA ILE A 402 3.21 13.11 38.98
C ILE A 402 3.43 13.66 37.56
N LYS A 403 2.52 14.50 37.04
CA LYS A 403 2.59 15.10 35.69
C LYS A 403 3.06 16.58 35.69
N GLU A 404 3.51 17.12 36.82
CA GLU A 404 4.30 18.35 36.93
C GLU A 404 5.78 17.97 37.21
#